data_9e134779a75e27eb2b3e7c69d7fbaaa5
#
_entry.id   9e134779a75e27eb2b3e7c69d7fbaaa5
#
_cell.length_a   1.000
_cell.length_b   1.000
_cell.length_c   1.000
_cell.angle_alpha   90.00
_cell.angle_beta   90.00
_cell.angle_gamma   90.00
#
_symmetry.space_group_name_H-M   'P 1'
#
loop_
_entity.id
_entity.type
_entity.pdbx_description
1 polymer ?
#
loop_
_entity_poly.entity_id
_entity_poly.type
_entity_poly.pdbx_seq_one_letter_code
_entity_poly.pdbx_strand_id
1 'polypeptide(L)'
;MFPGIPVTTNLPVNVSTGTNAGHLFYVNYTPVNSFAIEYEDSAKFMGPDVKKSPQEFLQKTENLSIPEGPAKIVFEQESTFDGYPAREFEYAVGGKGNYSVRYKMILAGGRFYVLYVIFLTANPHPADRAIFFNSLSLN
;
A
#
# COMPACT_ATOMS: atom_id res chain seq x y z
N MET A 1 0.30 7.57 -12.06
CA MET A 1 -0.63 7.29 -13.21
C MET A 1 -0.88 5.80 -13.29
N PHE A 2 -2.13 5.41 -13.43
CA PHE A 2 -2.47 4.02 -13.62
C PHE A 2 -2.21 3.60 -15.08
N PRO A 3 -1.80 2.35 -15.32
CA PRO A 3 -1.62 1.82 -16.68
C PRO A 3 -2.92 1.54 -17.44
N GLY A 4 -4.04 1.89 -16.86
CA GLY A 4 -5.38 1.73 -17.46
C GLY A 4 -6.37 2.66 -16.78
N ILE A 5 -7.66 2.48 -17.08
CA ILE A 5 -8.72 3.25 -16.43
C ILE A 5 -8.99 2.63 -15.06
N PRO A 6 -8.76 3.38 -13.96
CA PRO A 6 -9.01 2.84 -12.62
C PRO A 6 -10.49 2.67 -12.34
N VAL A 7 -10.81 1.59 -11.66
CA VAL A 7 -12.13 1.39 -11.05
C VAL A 7 -12.07 1.95 -9.63
N THR A 8 -13.07 2.75 -9.28
CA THR A 8 -13.18 3.38 -7.97
C THR A 8 -14.26 2.69 -7.14
N THR A 9 -13.94 2.38 -5.90
CA THR A 9 -14.92 1.89 -4.93
C THR A 9 -14.63 2.47 -3.55
N ASN A 10 -15.68 2.68 -2.77
CA ASN A 10 -15.56 3.08 -1.39
C ASN A 10 -15.45 1.83 -0.52
N LEU A 11 -14.45 1.76 0.31
CA LEU A 11 -14.33 0.70 1.28
C LEU A 11 -15.40 0.88 2.37
N PRO A 12 -15.92 -0.21 2.92
CA PRO A 12 -16.91 -0.12 3.99
C PRO A 12 -16.32 0.61 5.21
N VAL A 13 -17.16 1.41 5.84
CA VAL A 13 -16.80 2.07 7.11
C VAL A 13 -16.53 0.97 8.14
N ASN A 14 -15.41 1.10 8.86
CA ASN A 14 -15.12 0.18 9.94
C ASN A 14 -16.08 0.43 11.11
N VAL A 15 -17.02 -0.49 11.31
CA VAL A 15 -18.08 -0.34 12.32
C VAL A 15 -17.52 -0.31 13.74
N SER A 16 -16.37 -0.92 13.98
CA SER A 16 -15.76 -0.96 15.32
C SER A 16 -15.14 0.37 15.73
N THR A 17 -14.78 1.22 14.78
CA THR A 17 -14.20 2.54 15.03
C THR A 17 -15.13 3.70 14.68
N GLY A 18 -16.17 3.43 13.90
CA GLY A 18 -17.24 4.38 13.56
C GLY A 18 -16.85 5.59 12.71
N THR A 19 -15.58 5.75 12.35
CA THR A 19 -15.08 7.01 11.76
C THR A 19 -14.19 6.83 10.52
N ASN A 20 -13.88 5.61 10.13
CA ASN A 20 -12.92 5.38 9.06
C ASN A 20 -13.63 5.21 7.73
N ALA A 21 -13.46 6.17 6.83
CA ALA A 21 -13.85 6.04 5.44
C ALA A 21 -12.62 5.68 4.62
N GLY A 22 -12.58 4.46 4.10
CA GLY A 22 -11.54 4.05 3.18
C GLY A 22 -11.98 4.23 1.73
N HIS A 23 -11.04 4.56 0.88
CA HIS A 23 -11.25 4.71 -0.56
C HIS A 23 -10.26 3.85 -1.30
N LEU A 24 -10.72 3.12 -2.30
CA LEU A 24 -9.90 2.25 -3.14
C LEU A 24 -10.03 2.64 -4.60
N PHE A 25 -8.90 2.84 -5.25
CA PHE A 25 -8.79 3.04 -6.70
C PHE A 25 -7.89 1.94 -7.25
N TYR A 26 -8.38 1.17 -8.20
CA TYR A 26 -7.57 0.07 -8.72
C TYR A 26 -7.79 -0.13 -10.21
N VAL A 27 -6.83 -0.80 -10.84
CA VAL A 27 -6.94 -1.32 -12.20
C VAL A 27 -6.31 -2.70 -12.29
N ASN A 28 -7.03 -3.64 -12.84
CA ASN A 28 -6.50 -4.96 -13.17
C ASN A 28 -5.97 -4.91 -14.60
N TYR A 29 -4.65 -4.95 -14.71
CA TYR A 29 -3.98 -4.89 -16.01
C TYR A 29 -4.03 -6.23 -16.73
N THR A 30 -3.88 -7.31 -15.95
CA THR A 30 -4.13 -8.69 -16.35
C THR A 30 -4.76 -9.41 -15.17
N PRO A 31 -5.23 -10.68 -15.30
CA PRO A 31 -5.79 -11.41 -14.16
C PRO A 31 -4.87 -11.50 -12.94
N VAL A 32 -3.56 -11.30 -13.13
CA VAL A 32 -2.55 -11.45 -12.07
C VAL A 32 -1.75 -10.18 -11.81
N ASN A 33 -2.02 -9.09 -12.53
CA ASN A 33 -1.36 -7.81 -12.33
C ASN A 33 -2.41 -6.76 -11.97
N SER A 34 -2.29 -6.21 -10.77
CA SER A 34 -3.21 -5.19 -10.27
C SER A 34 -2.41 -4.04 -9.69
N PHE A 35 -2.89 -2.83 -9.95
CA PHE A 35 -2.36 -1.59 -9.38
C PHE A 35 -3.48 -0.97 -8.53
N ALA A 36 -3.18 -0.60 -7.31
CA ALA A 36 -4.20 -0.03 -6.42
C ALA A 36 -3.64 1.08 -5.55
N ILE A 37 -4.50 2.05 -5.27
CA ILE A 37 -4.27 3.08 -4.26
C ILE A 37 -5.45 3.03 -3.31
N GLU A 38 -5.17 2.85 -2.04
CA GLU A 38 -6.12 3.01 -0.96
C GLU A 38 -5.73 4.21 -0.12
N TYR A 39 -6.71 4.90 0.43
CA TYR A 39 -6.45 5.85 1.50
C TYR A 39 -7.59 5.83 2.52
N GLU A 40 -7.24 6.20 3.73
CA GLU A 40 -8.15 6.25 4.86
C GLU A 40 -7.90 7.54 5.62
N ASP A 41 -8.99 8.28 5.92
CA ASP A 41 -8.94 9.46 6.77
C ASP A 41 -9.33 9.05 8.19
N SER A 42 -8.48 9.36 9.17
CA SER A 42 -8.79 9.08 10.56
C SER A 42 -7.96 9.93 11.50
N ALA A 43 -8.59 10.45 12.53
CA ALA A 43 -7.92 11.18 13.60
C ALA A 43 -6.87 10.31 14.33
N LYS A 44 -7.00 8.99 14.29
CA LYS A 44 -6.03 8.07 14.92
C LYS A 44 -4.62 8.23 14.34
N PHE A 45 -4.50 8.62 13.05
CA PHE A 45 -3.20 8.83 12.41
C PHE A 45 -2.49 10.08 12.90
N MET A 46 -3.20 10.97 13.59
CA MET A 46 -2.66 12.16 14.23
C MET A 46 -2.44 11.99 15.73
N GLY A 47 -2.71 10.79 16.27
CA GLY A 47 -2.56 10.50 17.68
C GLY A 47 -1.10 10.61 18.14
N PRO A 48 -0.86 10.84 19.45
CA PRO A 48 0.49 11.06 19.97
C PRO A 48 1.42 9.89 19.73
N ASP A 49 0.94 8.66 19.79
CA ASP A 49 1.78 7.47 19.58
C ASP A 49 2.27 7.39 18.13
N VAL A 50 1.41 7.67 17.16
CA VAL A 50 1.77 7.68 15.74
C VAL A 50 2.73 8.83 15.42
N LYS A 51 2.48 10.02 15.95
CA LYS A 51 3.36 11.18 15.77
C LYS A 51 4.74 10.98 16.36
N LYS A 52 4.82 10.32 17.51
CA LYS A 52 6.08 10.05 18.18
C LYS A 52 6.94 9.03 17.44
N SER A 53 6.31 8.01 16.87
CA SER A 53 6.99 6.90 16.22
C SER A 53 6.26 6.46 14.96
N PRO A 54 6.23 7.29 13.90
CA PRO A 54 5.49 6.96 12.69
C PRO A 54 6.01 5.70 11.99
N GLN A 55 7.31 5.45 12.02
CA GLN A 55 7.88 4.25 11.43
C GLN A 55 7.50 2.99 12.20
N GLU A 56 7.32 3.07 13.50
CA GLU A 56 6.81 1.94 14.29
C GLU A 56 5.39 1.57 13.89
N PHE A 57 4.53 2.57 13.68
CA PHE A 57 3.18 2.34 13.16
C PHE A 57 3.21 1.69 11.78
N LEU A 58 4.03 2.22 10.87
CA LEU A 58 4.17 1.69 9.52
C LEU A 58 4.72 0.26 9.52
N GLN A 59 5.69 -0.03 10.38
CA GLN A 59 6.25 -1.38 10.55
C GLN A 59 5.19 -2.38 11.03
N LYS A 60 4.39 -2.00 12.00
CA LYS A 60 3.29 -2.85 12.49
C LYS A 60 2.27 -3.12 11.39
N THR A 61 1.94 -2.09 10.60
CA THR A 61 1.01 -2.22 9.48
C THR A 61 1.58 -3.12 8.38
N GLU A 62 2.86 -3.01 8.09
CA GLU A 62 3.57 -3.93 7.17
C GLU A 62 3.41 -5.38 7.65
N ASN A 63 3.70 -5.64 8.91
CA ASN A 63 3.60 -7.00 9.47
C ASN A 63 2.19 -7.59 9.35
N LEU A 64 1.16 -6.75 9.53
CA LEU A 64 -0.23 -7.17 9.37
C LEU A 64 -0.65 -7.37 7.91
N SER A 65 0.08 -6.78 6.98
CA SER A 65 -0.21 -6.85 5.54
C SER A 65 0.38 -8.09 4.87
N ILE A 66 1.32 -8.76 5.53
CA ILE A 66 1.99 -9.95 5.01
C ILE A 66 1.19 -11.19 5.41
N PRO A 67 0.71 -12.00 4.43
CA PRO A 67 -0.03 -13.21 4.74
C PRO A 67 0.83 -14.22 5.51
N GLU A 68 0.19 -14.98 6.37
CA GLU A 68 0.84 -16.14 7.01
C GLU A 68 1.10 -17.24 5.98
N GLY A 69 2.09 -18.08 6.26
CA GLY A 69 2.43 -19.23 5.43
C GLY A 69 3.62 -18.99 4.53
N PRO A 70 3.51 -19.26 3.20
CA PRO A 70 4.66 -19.26 2.30
C PRO A 70 5.14 -17.86 1.87
N ALA A 71 4.58 -16.78 2.41
CA ALA A 71 4.99 -15.42 2.10
C ALA A 71 6.33 -15.07 2.77
N LYS A 72 7.23 -14.44 2.02
CA LYS A 72 8.54 -14.00 2.51
C LYS A 72 8.80 -12.57 2.09
N ILE A 73 9.30 -11.75 3.03
CA ILE A 73 9.77 -10.40 2.70
C ILE A 73 11.03 -10.52 1.84
N VAL A 74 11.03 -9.85 0.69
CA VAL A 74 12.18 -9.77 -0.22
C VAL A 74 12.79 -8.37 -0.26
N PHE A 75 12.08 -7.36 0.25
CA PHE A 75 12.55 -5.99 0.35
C PHE A 75 11.75 -5.25 1.43
N GLU A 76 12.44 -4.39 2.20
CA GLU A 76 11.78 -3.44 3.11
C GLU A 76 12.70 -2.25 3.36
N GLN A 77 12.11 -1.06 3.45
CA GLN A 77 12.86 0.17 3.64
C GLN A 77 11.99 1.26 4.24
N GLU A 78 12.51 1.97 5.25
CA GLU A 78 11.97 3.25 5.68
C GLU A 78 12.26 4.30 4.64
N SER A 79 11.32 5.21 4.41
CA SER A 79 11.47 6.28 3.44
C SER A 79 10.65 7.52 3.82
N THR A 80 10.71 8.53 2.99
CA THR A 80 9.84 9.70 3.07
C THR A 80 9.19 9.93 1.71
N PHE A 81 8.03 10.56 1.72
CA PHE A 81 7.34 10.97 0.51
C PHE A 81 6.81 12.39 0.72
N ASP A 82 7.31 13.35 -0.06
CA ASP A 82 6.98 14.78 0.12
C ASP A 82 7.18 15.26 1.57
N GLY A 83 8.21 14.75 2.25
CA GLY A 83 8.50 15.06 3.64
C GLY A 83 7.67 14.28 4.67
N TYR A 84 6.70 13.47 4.24
CA TYR A 84 5.91 12.64 5.13
C TYR A 84 6.56 11.28 5.37
N PRO A 85 6.38 10.70 6.55
CA PRO A 85 6.87 9.34 6.83
C PRO A 85 6.27 8.34 5.86
N ALA A 86 7.13 7.49 5.30
CA ALA A 86 6.73 6.45 4.36
C ALA A 86 7.51 5.17 4.61
N ARG A 87 7.00 4.07 4.09
CA ARG A 87 7.65 2.76 4.14
C ARG A 87 7.35 1.99 2.88
N GLU A 88 8.35 1.35 2.33
CA GLU A 88 8.21 0.48 1.16
C GLU A 88 8.61 -0.94 1.54
N PHE A 89 7.88 -1.90 1.03
CA PHE A 89 8.22 -3.31 1.21
C PHE A 89 7.64 -4.16 0.09
N GLU A 90 8.22 -5.33 -0.09
CA GLU A 90 7.76 -6.32 -1.05
C GLU A 90 7.82 -7.70 -0.40
N TYR A 91 6.77 -8.49 -0.59
CA TYR A 91 6.81 -9.90 -0.25
C TYR A 91 6.50 -10.74 -1.48
N ALA A 92 7.07 -11.94 -1.50
CA ALA A 92 6.81 -12.95 -2.51
C ALA A 92 6.10 -14.15 -1.89
N VAL A 93 5.14 -14.70 -2.61
CA VAL A 93 4.42 -15.91 -2.20
C VAL A 93 4.84 -17.05 -3.14
N GLY A 94 5.34 -18.14 -2.57
CA GLY A 94 5.73 -19.33 -3.31
C GLY A 94 4.56 -20.29 -3.57
N GLY A 95 4.82 -21.38 -4.28
CA GLY A 95 3.85 -22.40 -4.61
C GLY A 95 3.20 -22.23 -5.98
N LYS A 96 1.99 -22.75 -6.15
CA LYS A 96 1.25 -22.59 -7.42
C LYS A 96 0.90 -21.12 -7.64
N GLY A 97 1.33 -20.57 -8.78
CA GLY A 97 1.04 -19.18 -9.13
C GLY A 97 1.86 -18.17 -8.34
N ASN A 98 3.18 -18.40 -8.24
CA ASN A 98 4.12 -17.48 -7.59
C ASN A 98 3.85 -16.03 -7.95
N TYR A 99 3.49 -15.23 -6.94
CA TYR A 99 3.23 -13.81 -7.12
C TYR A 99 3.97 -12.99 -6.06
N SER A 100 4.13 -11.72 -6.35
CA SER A 100 4.73 -10.75 -5.43
C SER A 100 3.80 -9.57 -5.25
N VAL A 101 3.90 -8.91 -4.11
CA VAL A 101 3.15 -7.68 -3.83
C VAL A 101 4.14 -6.63 -3.33
N ARG A 102 4.19 -5.50 -4.02
CA ARG A 102 4.99 -4.34 -3.64
C ARG A 102 4.08 -3.27 -3.07
N TYR A 103 4.44 -2.78 -1.89
CA TYR A 103 3.69 -1.74 -1.18
C TYR A 103 4.50 -0.47 -1.01
N LYS A 104 3.80 0.65 -0.98
CA LYS A 104 4.29 1.92 -0.46
C LYS A 104 3.22 2.49 0.45
N MET A 105 3.57 2.71 1.71
CA MET A 105 2.70 3.27 2.73
C MET A 105 3.16 4.68 3.07
N ILE A 106 2.23 5.64 3.22
CA ILE A 106 2.54 7.03 3.51
C ILE A 106 1.56 7.55 4.58
N LEU A 107 2.11 8.15 5.64
CA LEU A 107 1.34 8.86 6.65
C LEU A 107 1.41 10.36 6.39
N ALA A 108 0.35 10.94 5.85
CA ALA A 108 0.28 12.36 5.53
C ALA A 108 -0.76 13.05 6.40
N GLY A 109 -0.35 13.44 7.60
CA GLY A 109 -1.25 14.03 8.58
C GLY A 109 -2.33 13.05 9.03
N GLY A 110 -3.59 13.40 8.90
CA GLY A 110 -4.71 12.53 9.26
C GLY A 110 -5.09 11.50 8.19
N ARG A 111 -4.28 11.34 7.15
CA ARG A 111 -4.55 10.42 6.05
C ARG A 111 -3.45 9.39 5.90
N PHE A 112 -3.84 8.13 5.71
CA PHE A 112 -2.96 7.03 5.46
C PHE A 112 -3.17 6.50 4.04
N TYR A 113 -2.12 6.56 3.22
CA TYR A 113 -2.14 6.05 1.85
C TYR A 113 -1.43 4.71 1.77
N VAL A 114 -2.01 3.80 1.00
CA VAL A 114 -1.37 2.53 0.64
C VAL A 114 -1.44 2.38 -0.88
N LEU A 115 -0.28 2.36 -1.52
CA LEU A 115 -0.15 2.03 -2.93
C LEU A 115 0.40 0.62 -3.01
N TYR A 116 -0.18 -0.22 -3.85
CA TYR A 116 0.36 -1.56 -4.03
C TYR A 116 0.18 -2.08 -5.46
N VAL A 117 1.07 -2.97 -5.82
CA VAL A 117 1.07 -3.66 -7.10
C VAL A 117 1.19 -5.15 -6.84
N ILE A 118 0.27 -5.92 -7.42
CA ILE A 118 0.33 -7.39 -7.41
C ILE A 118 0.81 -7.82 -8.80
N PHE A 119 1.81 -8.69 -8.85
CA PHE A 119 2.39 -9.13 -10.10
C PHE A 119 2.93 -10.56 -10.00
N LEU A 120 3.03 -11.25 -11.14
CA LEU A 120 3.73 -12.54 -11.18
C LEU A 120 5.22 -12.32 -10.91
N THR A 121 5.80 -13.09 -10.00
CA THR A 121 7.22 -12.97 -9.63
C THR A 121 8.13 -13.13 -10.85
N ALA A 122 7.77 -14.01 -11.80
CA ALA A 122 8.52 -14.22 -13.03
C ALA A 122 8.36 -13.09 -14.07
N ASN A 123 7.39 -12.17 -13.86
CA ASN A 123 7.09 -11.10 -14.82
C ASN A 123 6.83 -9.78 -14.10
N PRO A 124 7.87 -9.14 -13.56
CA PRO A 124 7.74 -8.06 -12.58
C PRO A 124 7.34 -6.69 -13.11
N HIS A 125 7.39 -6.42 -14.42
CA HIS A 125 7.04 -5.12 -15.03
C HIS A 125 7.64 -3.90 -14.29
N PRO A 126 8.98 -3.82 -14.12
CA PRO A 126 9.58 -2.81 -13.24
C PRO A 126 9.34 -1.37 -13.68
N ALA A 127 9.27 -1.11 -14.99
CA ALA A 127 9.02 0.23 -15.52
C ALA A 127 7.61 0.72 -15.17
N ASP A 128 6.60 -0.10 -15.32
CA ASP A 128 5.21 0.25 -14.99
C ASP A 128 5.03 0.47 -13.49
N ARG A 129 5.69 -0.34 -12.67
CA ARG A 129 5.68 -0.18 -11.22
C ARG A 129 6.31 1.15 -10.80
N ALA A 130 7.45 1.51 -11.37
CA ALA A 130 8.12 2.76 -11.06
C ALA A 130 7.27 3.97 -11.44
N ILE A 131 6.65 3.96 -12.61
CA ILE A 131 5.73 5.02 -13.05
C ILE A 131 4.57 5.14 -12.05
N PHE A 132 3.98 4.02 -11.67
CA PHE A 132 2.85 4.01 -10.74
C PHE A 132 3.22 4.59 -9.37
N PHE A 133 4.30 4.10 -8.75
CA PHE A 133 4.70 4.57 -7.42
C PHE A 133 5.17 6.02 -7.40
N ASN A 134 5.65 6.54 -8.52
CA ASN A 134 6.09 7.93 -8.64
C ASN A 134 5.00 8.89 -9.12
N SER A 135 3.81 8.38 -9.43
CA SER A 135 2.72 9.20 -9.97
C SER A 135 1.87 9.91 -8.91
N LEU A 136 1.97 9.50 -7.66
CA LEU A 136 1.18 10.10 -6.58
C LEU A 136 1.63 11.53 -6.31
N SER A 137 0.66 12.42 -6.18
CA SER A 137 0.87 13.80 -5.72
C SER A 137 -0.07 14.07 -4.55
N LEU A 138 0.46 14.61 -3.47
CA LEU A 138 -0.30 14.92 -2.25
C LEU A 138 -0.72 16.40 -2.17
N ASN A 139 -0.67 17.10 -3.25
CA ASN A 139 -1.04 18.53 -3.32
C ASN A 139 -2.54 18.74 -3.19
#